data_44bece8d9510cddded79e8a06e8b41cd
#
_entry.id   44bece8d9510cddded79e8a06e8b41cd
#
_cell.length_a   1.000
_cell.length_b   1.000
_cell.length_c   1.000
_cell.angle_alpha   90.00
_cell.angle_beta   90.00
_cell.angle_gamma   90.00
#
_symmetry.space_group_name_H-M   'P 1'
#
loop_
_entity.id
_entity.type
_entity.pdbx_description
1 polymer ?
#
loop_
_entity_poly.entity_id
_entity_poly.type
_entity_poly.pdbx_seq_one_letter_code
_entity_poly.pdbx_strand_id
1 'polypeptide(L)'
;MTFIIAEAGVNHNGNPNMAFQLIDSAIEAGADAIKFQTFKPEKLVTKNASKADYQLKNSAGIESQYSMLKQLELSHETFSELAKYCENNGIRFLSTAFDYESLLFLSNDLCLKTLKISSGEISNAPLLLEHSKMGCDLILSTGMATLDEVKDALGVIAYGYIDGKDPSINSFRSAFLSNEGQSILKNKVTLLHCTTEYPAPLEDINLLAMQTMKEEFNLNVGYSDHSKGINVSIAATALG
;
A
#
# COMPACT_ATOMS: atom_id res chain seq x y z
N MET A 1 1.21 -19.98 7.47
CA MET A 1 -0.10 -19.69 6.82
C MET A 1 0.02 -18.31 6.19
N THR A 2 -0.38 -18.15 4.94
CA THR A 2 -0.30 -16.87 4.23
C THR A 2 -1.34 -15.90 4.79
N PHE A 3 -0.95 -14.66 5.06
CA PHE A 3 -1.86 -13.59 5.49
C PHE A 3 -2.57 -13.02 4.25
N ILE A 4 -3.90 -13.09 4.22
CA ILE A 4 -4.72 -12.72 3.07
C ILE A 4 -5.37 -11.36 3.29
N ILE A 5 -5.08 -10.41 2.41
CA ILE A 5 -5.65 -9.07 2.42
C ILE A 5 -6.63 -8.93 1.25
N ALA A 6 -7.91 -8.77 1.54
CA ALA A 6 -8.91 -8.42 0.55
C ALA A 6 -8.76 -6.95 0.15
N GLU A 7 -8.67 -6.65 -1.15
CA GLU A 7 -8.53 -5.28 -1.66
C GLU A 7 -9.89 -4.66 -1.96
N ALA A 8 -10.41 -3.84 -1.07
CA ALA A 8 -11.56 -2.98 -1.34
C ALA A 8 -11.18 -1.77 -2.20
N GLY A 9 -9.98 -1.22 -1.96
CA GLY A 9 -9.46 -0.07 -2.69
C GLY A 9 -10.46 1.08 -2.70
N VAL A 10 -10.89 1.50 -3.89
CA VAL A 10 -11.94 2.50 -4.13
C VAL A 10 -13.22 1.90 -4.75
N ASN A 11 -13.37 0.56 -4.72
CA ASN A 11 -14.51 -0.14 -5.33
C ASN A 11 -15.86 0.17 -4.66
N HIS A 12 -15.85 0.87 -3.53
CA HIS A 12 -17.04 1.44 -2.91
C HIS A 12 -17.66 2.60 -3.72
N ASN A 13 -16.97 3.12 -4.74
CA ASN A 13 -17.46 4.20 -5.62
C ASN A 13 -17.97 5.44 -4.86
N GLY A 14 -17.33 5.82 -3.76
CA GLY A 14 -17.76 6.94 -2.90
C GLY A 14 -19.01 6.66 -2.06
N ASN A 15 -19.51 5.42 -2.04
CA ASN A 15 -20.72 5.02 -1.31
C ASN A 15 -20.35 4.28 -0.01
N PRO A 16 -20.63 4.86 1.18
CA PRO A 16 -20.35 4.22 2.46
C PRO A 16 -21.02 2.86 2.62
N ASN A 17 -22.28 2.70 2.20
CA ASN A 17 -22.98 1.40 2.34
C ASN A 17 -22.29 0.30 1.53
N MET A 18 -21.78 0.63 0.34
CA MET A 18 -21.01 -0.32 -0.47
C MET A 18 -19.67 -0.67 0.21
N ALA A 19 -19.04 0.28 0.92
CA ALA A 19 -17.83 0.00 1.67
C ALA A 19 -18.08 -1.02 2.80
N PHE A 20 -19.20 -0.93 3.52
CA PHE A 20 -19.59 -1.95 4.52
C PHE A 20 -19.85 -3.31 3.86
N GLN A 21 -20.54 -3.36 2.72
CA GLN A 21 -20.77 -4.60 1.99
C GLN A 21 -19.47 -5.28 1.51
N LEU A 22 -18.45 -4.49 1.15
CA LEU A 22 -17.12 -5.03 0.83
C LEU A 22 -16.45 -5.67 2.05
N ILE A 23 -16.64 -5.09 3.25
CA ILE A 23 -16.17 -5.70 4.50
C ILE A 23 -16.88 -7.04 4.75
N ASP A 24 -18.21 -7.07 4.63
CA ASP A 24 -18.99 -8.30 4.82
C ASP A 24 -18.52 -9.42 3.86
N SER A 25 -18.29 -9.06 2.59
CA SER A 25 -17.79 -10.01 1.59
C SER A 25 -16.38 -10.52 1.92
N ALA A 26 -15.50 -9.66 2.46
CA ALA A 26 -14.16 -10.06 2.89
C ALA A 26 -14.21 -11.01 4.10
N ILE A 27 -15.13 -10.78 5.04
CA ILE A 27 -15.36 -11.66 6.20
C ILE A 27 -15.88 -13.02 5.73
N GLU A 28 -16.90 -13.04 4.86
CA GLU A 28 -17.46 -14.28 4.31
C GLU A 28 -16.43 -15.11 3.53
N ALA A 29 -15.50 -14.41 2.83
CA ALA A 29 -14.38 -15.04 2.12
C ALA A 29 -13.26 -15.55 3.06
N GLY A 30 -13.30 -15.24 4.35
CA GLY A 30 -12.30 -15.64 5.33
C GLY A 30 -10.97 -14.88 5.19
N ALA A 31 -10.98 -13.64 4.70
CA ALA A 31 -9.78 -12.82 4.64
C ALA A 31 -9.33 -12.38 6.04
N ASP A 32 -8.00 -12.27 6.24
CA ASP A 32 -7.43 -11.81 7.51
C ASP A 32 -7.55 -10.29 7.67
N ALA A 33 -7.57 -9.56 6.54
CA ALA A 33 -7.70 -8.11 6.52
C ALA A 33 -8.47 -7.64 5.28
N ILE A 34 -9.03 -6.44 5.38
CA ILE A 34 -9.54 -5.69 4.23
C ILE A 34 -8.79 -4.37 4.11
N LYS A 35 -8.44 -3.96 2.87
CA LYS A 35 -7.66 -2.76 2.62
C LYS A 35 -8.39 -1.77 1.73
N PHE A 36 -8.44 -0.52 2.20
CA PHE A 36 -8.97 0.65 1.50
C PHE A 36 -7.86 1.60 1.03
N GLN A 37 -8.26 2.74 0.47
CA GLN A 37 -7.38 3.84 0.09
C GLN A 37 -7.91 5.12 0.71
N THR A 38 -7.03 5.85 1.42
CA THR A 38 -7.36 7.12 2.06
C THR A 38 -6.54 8.22 1.41
N PHE A 39 -7.20 9.23 0.90
CA PHE A 39 -6.56 10.33 0.19
C PHE A 39 -7.42 11.59 0.20
N LYS A 40 -6.76 12.73 0.01
CA LYS A 40 -7.37 14.02 -0.31
C LYS A 40 -7.04 14.35 -1.76
N PRO A 41 -8.03 14.40 -2.68
CA PRO A 41 -7.77 14.65 -4.11
C PRO A 41 -6.93 15.87 -4.38
N GLU A 42 -7.13 16.95 -3.62
CA GLU A 42 -6.38 18.20 -3.70
C GLU A 42 -4.90 18.08 -3.28
N LYS A 43 -4.53 17.02 -2.58
CA LYS A 43 -3.15 16.71 -2.17
C LYS A 43 -2.48 15.69 -3.09
N LEU A 44 -3.27 14.96 -3.86
CA LEU A 44 -2.81 13.84 -4.68
C LEU A 44 -2.55 14.25 -6.12
N VAL A 45 -3.42 15.06 -6.71
CA VAL A 45 -3.32 15.46 -8.12
C VAL A 45 -3.63 16.93 -8.34
N THR A 46 -3.09 17.49 -9.42
CA THR A 46 -3.52 18.83 -9.90
C THR A 46 -4.91 18.75 -10.53
N LYS A 47 -5.65 19.87 -10.54
CA LYS A 47 -7.01 19.92 -11.10
C LYS A 47 -7.09 19.49 -12.57
N ASN A 48 -6.00 19.68 -13.32
CA ASN A 48 -5.91 19.39 -14.74
C ASN A 48 -5.17 18.09 -15.06
N ALA A 49 -4.89 17.24 -14.05
CA ALA A 49 -4.22 15.97 -14.25
C ALA A 49 -5.03 15.06 -15.19
N SER A 50 -4.34 14.52 -16.21
CA SER A 50 -4.93 13.55 -17.13
C SER A 50 -5.13 12.21 -16.44
N LYS A 51 -6.20 11.50 -16.81
CA LYS A 51 -6.41 10.12 -16.37
C LYS A 51 -5.44 9.18 -17.06
N ALA A 52 -5.04 8.12 -16.38
CA ALA A 52 -4.31 7.01 -17.01
C ALA A 52 -5.21 6.21 -17.97
N ASP A 53 -4.63 5.53 -18.94
CA ASP A 53 -5.36 4.83 -20.01
C ASP A 53 -6.41 3.83 -19.49
N TYR A 54 -6.10 3.08 -18.43
CA TYR A 54 -7.05 2.16 -17.81
C TYR A 54 -8.22 2.89 -17.11
N GLN A 55 -7.97 4.10 -16.58
CA GLN A 55 -9.00 4.93 -15.95
C GLN A 55 -9.97 5.51 -17.00
N LEU A 56 -9.47 5.82 -18.21
CA LEU A 56 -10.30 6.28 -19.31
C LEU A 56 -11.36 5.25 -19.72
N LYS A 57 -11.01 3.95 -19.67
CA LYS A 57 -11.93 2.85 -19.99
C LYS A 57 -13.05 2.69 -18.96
N ASN A 58 -12.76 2.98 -17.68
CA ASN A 58 -13.66 2.70 -16.56
C ASN A 58 -14.46 3.91 -16.06
N SER A 59 -14.12 5.13 -16.51
CA SER A 59 -14.72 6.38 -16.03
C SER A 59 -15.17 7.29 -17.18
N ALA A 60 -15.96 6.73 -18.11
CA ALA A 60 -16.53 7.48 -19.23
C ALA A 60 -17.38 8.67 -18.72
N GLY A 61 -17.16 9.87 -19.30
CA GLY A 61 -17.89 11.09 -18.95
C GLY A 61 -17.31 11.92 -17.81
N ILE A 62 -16.24 11.49 -17.14
CA ILE A 62 -15.53 12.28 -16.11
C ILE A 62 -14.35 13.00 -16.76
N GLU A 63 -14.30 14.34 -16.64
CA GLU A 63 -13.36 15.18 -17.42
C GLU A 63 -11.90 15.08 -16.95
N SER A 64 -11.61 14.91 -15.64
CA SER A 64 -10.25 14.91 -15.11
C SER A 64 -10.04 13.83 -14.04
N GLN A 65 -8.77 13.48 -13.78
CA GLN A 65 -8.41 12.58 -12.68
C GLN A 65 -8.85 13.16 -11.32
N TYR A 66 -8.72 14.47 -11.14
CA TYR A 66 -9.18 15.13 -9.91
C TYR A 66 -10.69 14.92 -9.67
N SER A 67 -11.53 15.14 -10.69
CA SER A 67 -12.98 14.95 -10.56
C SER A 67 -13.35 13.50 -10.27
N MET A 68 -12.63 12.55 -10.85
CA MET A 68 -12.80 11.14 -10.58
C MET A 68 -12.46 10.80 -9.12
N LEU A 69 -11.31 11.24 -8.63
CA LEU A 69 -10.89 11.00 -7.25
C LEU A 69 -11.84 11.66 -6.24
N LYS A 70 -12.38 12.86 -6.58
CA LYS A 70 -13.34 13.54 -5.70
C LYS A 70 -14.66 12.77 -5.54
N GLN A 71 -15.08 12.02 -6.54
CA GLN A 71 -16.25 11.14 -6.45
C GLN A 71 -15.97 9.87 -5.64
N LEU A 72 -14.71 9.46 -5.54
CA LEU A 72 -14.27 8.26 -4.84
C LEU A 72 -13.84 8.53 -3.38
N GLU A 73 -13.71 9.80 -2.99
CA GLU A 73 -13.31 10.18 -1.63
C GLU A 73 -14.38 9.77 -0.60
N LEU A 74 -13.95 9.15 0.49
CA LEU A 74 -14.75 8.98 1.69
C LEU A 74 -14.25 9.90 2.80
N SER A 75 -15.14 10.31 3.70
CA SER A 75 -14.77 11.16 4.84
C SER A 75 -13.99 10.37 5.91
N HIS A 76 -13.22 11.07 6.73
CA HIS A 76 -12.53 10.48 7.89
C HIS A 76 -13.52 9.85 8.89
N GLU A 77 -14.71 10.44 9.06
CA GLU A 77 -15.79 9.87 9.87
C GLU A 77 -16.21 8.50 9.35
N THR A 78 -16.44 8.40 8.02
CA THR A 78 -16.79 7.12 7.38
C THR A 78 -15.69 6.09 7.59
N PHE A 79 -14.41 6.46 7.40
CA PHE A 79 -13.29 5.53 7.65
C PHE A 79 -13.20 5.10 9.11
N SER A 80 -13.52 5.98 10.07
CA SER A 80 -13.58 5.62 11.49
C SER A 80 -14.69 4.59 11.78
N GLU A 81 -15.86 4.76 11.16
CA GLU A 81 -16.95 3.80 11.24
C GLU A 81 -16.59 2.44 10.62
N LEU A 82 -15.94 2.43 9.43
CA LEU A 82 -15.48 1.21 8.77
C LEU A 82 -14.43 0.47 9.61
N ALA A 83 -13.46 1.19 10.18
CA ALA A 83 -12.44 0.60 11.04
C ALA A 83 -13.05 -0.05 12.29
N LYS A 84 -14.00 0.65 12.95
CA LYS A 84 -14.74 0.11 14.09
C LYS A 84 -15.60 -1.10 13.72
N TYR A 85 -16.21 -1.07 12.52
CA TYR A 85 -16.99 -2.19 12.02
C TYR A 85 -16.11 -3.43 11.79
N CYS A 86 -14.93 -3.24 11.19
CA CYS A 86 -13.94 -4.31 11.03
C CYS A 86 -13.52 -4.91 12.39
N GLU A 87 -13.20 -4.07 13.38
CA GLU A 87 -12.83 -4.51 14.72
C GLU A 87 -13.92 -5.35 15.37
N ASN A 88 -15.18 -4.89 15.31
CA ASN A 88 -16.33 -5.59 15.91
C ASN A 88 -16.59 -6.96 15.23
N ASN A 89 -16.18 -7.14 13.98
CA ASN A 89 -16.38 -8.36 13.21
C ASN A 89 -15.10 -9.22 13.07
N GLY A 90 -14.02 -8.86 13.76
CA GLY A 90 -12.80 -9.65 13.86
C GLY A 90 -11.95 -9.70 12.58
N ILE A 91 -12.14 -8.77 11.64
CA ILE A 91 -11.29 -8.59 10.46
C ILE A 91 -10.40 -7.36 10.66
N ARG A 92 -9.12 -7.44 10.24
CA ARG A 92 -8.21 -6.29 10.34
C ARG A 92 -8.53 -5.24 9.28
N PHE A 93 -8.70 -3.99 9.72
CA PHE A 93 -8.79 -2.83 8.83
C PHE A 93 -7.39 -2.37 8.42
N LEU A 94 -7.15 -2.16 7.13
CA LEU A 94 -5.95 -1.56 6.56
C LEU A 94 -6.34 -0.44 5.60
N SER A 95 -5.45 0.51 5.40
CA SER A 95 -5.59 1.51 4.34
C SER A 95 -4.22 1.96 3.81
N THR A 96 -4.21 2.38 2.54
CA THR A 96 -3.07 3.07 1.92
C THR A 96 -3.29 4.57 2.08
N ALA A 97 -2.35 5.26 2.73
CA ALA A 97 -2.32 6.73 2.74
C ALA A 97 -1.55 7.24 1.52
N PHE A 98 -2.17 8.16 0.75
CA PHE A 98 -1.54 8.77 -0.42
C PHE A 98 -1.09 10.22 -0.17
N ASP A 99 -1.36 10.77 1.00
CA ASP A 99 -0.93 12.10 1.42
C ASP A 99 -0.68 12.14 2.93
N TYR A 100 0.00 13.20 3.36
CA TYR A 100 0.43 13.32 4.75
C TYR A 100 -0.76 13.47 5.74
N GLU A 101 -1.82 14.16 5.35
CA GLU A 101 -3.02 14.32 6.19
C GLU A 101 -3.71 12.97 6.42
N SER A 102 -3.86 12.20 5.34
CA SER A 102 -4.38 10.83 5.40
C SER A 102 -3.48 9.91 6.23
N LEU A 103 -2.15 10.05 6.14
CA LEU A 103 -1.20 9.30 6.96
C LEU A 103 -1.39 9.59 8.45
N LEU A 104 -1.48 10.87 8.82
CA LEU A 104 -1.69 11.26 10.22
C LEU A 104 -3.03 10.73 10.75
N PHE A 105 -4.09 10.84 9.97
CA PHE A 105 -5.40 10.29 10.34
C PHE A 105 -5.31 8.77 10.59
N LEU A 106 -4.71 8.00 9.69
CA LEU A 106 -4.60 6.56 9.86
C LEU A 106 -3.74 6.15 11.06
N SER A 107 -2.64 6.87 11.31
CA SER A 107 -1.69 6.54 12.37
C SER A 107 -2.11 7.05 13.75
N ASN A 108 -2.60 8.29 13.83
CA ASN A 108 -2.86 8.96 15.11
C ASN A 108 -4.32 8.83 15.55
N ASP A 109 -5.27 9.04 14.63
CA ASP A 109 -6.70 9.03 14.98
C ASP A 109 -7.24 7.59 14.97
N LEU A 110 -6.95 6.80 13.93
CA LEU A 110 -7.34 5.39 13.89
C LEU A 110 -6.35 4.46 14.61
N CYS A 111 -5.17 4.94 14.99
CA CYS A 111 -4.13 4.18 15.69
C CYS A 111 -3.75 2.87 15.01
N LEU A 112 -3.75 2.83 13.67
CA LEU A 112 -3.40 1.63 12.91
C LEU A 112 -1.95 1.20 13.22
N LYS A 113 -1.76 -0.10 13.39
CA LYS A 113 -0.43 -0.69 13.67
C LYS A 113 0.31 -1.12 12.41
N THR A 114 -0.38 -1.19 11.29
CA THR A 114 0.18 -1.55 9.99
C THR A 114 -0.33 -0.58 8.94
N LEU A 115 0.58 -0.02 8.15
CA LEU A 115 0.28 0.91 7.07
C LEU A 115 0.75 0.34 5.74
N LYS A 116 0.04 0.67 4.66
CA LYS A 116 0.40 0.25 3.30
C LYS A 116 0.94 1.44 2.51
N ILE A 117 2.02 1.21 1.79
CA ILE A 117 2.62 2.16 0.85
C ILE A 117 2.45 1.59 -0.57
N SER A 118 1.82 2.37 -1.44
CA SER A 118 1.63 2.02 -2.85
C SER A 118 2.96 1.99 -3.60
N SER A 119 3.05 1.16 -4.65
CA SER A 119 4.22 1.13 -5.53
C SER A 119 4.48 2.46 -6.26
N GLY A 120 3.43 3.24 -6.52
CA GLY A 120 3.59 4.58 -7.08
C GLY A 120 4.31 5.57 -6.16
N GLU A 121 4.37 5.28 -4.86
CA GLU A 121 5.02 6.14 -3.86
C GLU A 121 6.43 5.66 -3.47
N ILE A 122 6.94 4.58 -4.07
CA ILE A 122 8.24 4.01 -3.67
C ILE A 122 9.42 4.97 -3.84
N SER A 123 9.35 5.88 -4.80
CA SER A 123 10.35 6.94 -5.03
C SER A 123 10.05 8.25 -4.27
N ASN A 124 8.92 8.33 -3.55
CA ASN A 124 8.51 9.49 -2.77
C ASN A 124 9.18 9.48 -1.38
N ALA A 125 10.49 9.78 -1.33
CA ALA A 125 11.27 9.75 -0.10
C ALA A 125 10.67 10.56 1.06
N PRO A 126 10.09 11.78 0.86
CA PRO A 126 9.42 12.49 1.94
C PRO A 126 8.26 11.70 2.55
N LEU A 127 7.40 11.09 1.74
CA LEU A 127 6.25 10.31 2.22
C LEU A 127 6.70 9.00 2.89
N LEU A 128 7.71 8.31 2.35
CA LEU A 128 8.31 7.12 2.96
C LEU A 128 8.89 7.44 4.35
N LEU A 129 9.60 8.57 4.46
CA LEU A 129 10.18 9.03 5.73
C LEU A 129 9.10 9.26 6.78
N GLU A 130 8.02 9.93 6.41
CA GLU A 130 6.93 10.19 7.35
C GLU A 130 6.19 8.90 7.75
N HIS A 131 5.98 7.96 6.82
CA HIS A 131 5.43 6.64 7.18
C HIS A 131 6.27 5.91 8.23
N SER A 132 7.59 5.89 8.05
CA SER A 132 8.50 5.19 8.99
C SER A 132 8.56 5.84 10.36
N LYS A 133 8.47 7.18 10.44
CA LYS A 133 8.40 7.92 11.71
C LYS A 133 7.15 7.62 12.53
N MET A 134 6.07 7.14 11.90
CA MET A 134 4.88 6.71 12.65
C MET A 134 5.13 5.46 13.51
N GLY A 135 6.23 4.74 13.29
CA GLY A 135 6.60 3.56 14.06
C GLY A 135 5.74 2.33 13.81
N CYS A 136 4.79 2.39 12.86
CA CYS A 136 3.93 1.28 12.46
C CYS A 136 4.70 0.23 11.64
N ASP A 137 4.17 -0.98 11.52
CA ASP A 137 4.66 -1.93 10.53
C ASP A 137 4.27 -1.46 9.12
N LEU A 138 5.13 -1.68 8.14
CA LEU A 138 4.92 -1.21 6.78
C LEU A 138 4.81 -2.37 5.78
N ILE A 139 3.83 -2.28 4.91
CA ILE A 139 3.70 -3.12 3.72
C ILE A 139 4.01 -2.24 2.51
N LEU A 140 5.13 -2.49 1.83
CA LEU A 140 5.62 -1.70 0.69
C LEU A 140 5.49 -2.49 -0.60
N SER A 141 4.67 -2.02 -1.54
CA SER A 141 4.63 -2.57 -2.90
C SER A 141 5.75 -1.99 -3.76
N THR A 142 6.37 -2.84 -4.58
CA THR A 142 7.53 -2.48 -5.39
C THR A 142 7.19 -2.10 -6.84
N GLY A 143 6.16 -2.73 -7.43
CA GLY A 143 5.66 -2.39 -8.77
C GLY A 143 6.75 -2.37 -9.84
N MET A 144 6.93 -1.23 -10.49
CA MET A 144 7.91 -1.00 -11.57
C MET A 144 9.32 -0.67 -11.07
N ALA A 145 9.56 -0.69 -9.74
CA ALA A 145 10.85 -0.31 -9.18
C ALA A 145 11.93 -1.35 -9.49
N THR A 146 13.13 -0.87 -9.75
CA THR A 146 14.35 -1.68 -9.79
C THR A 146 14.78 -2.07 -8.37
N LEU A 147 15.64 -3.08 -8.22
CA LEU A 147 16.19 -3.46 -6.92
C LEU A 147 16.94 -2.31 -6.24
N ASP A 148 17.63 -1.46 -7.00
CA ASP A 148 18.32 -0.28 -6.46
C ASP A 148 17.32 0.76 -5.91
N GLU A 149 16.20 1.00 -6.59
CA GLU A 149 15.14 1.89 -6.10
C GLU A 149 14.46 1.33 -4.85
N VAL A 150 14.21 0.03 -4.79
CA VAL A 150 13.73 -0.64 -3.57
C VAL A 150 14.71 -0.46 -2.42
N LYS A 151 16.02 -0.63 -2.68
CA LYS A 151 17.08 -0.42 -1.70
C LYS A 151 17.14 1.01 -1.19
N ASP A 152 17.03 1.99 -2.09
CA ASP A 152 17.00 3.40 -1.70
C ASP A 152 15.76 3.71 -0.85
N ALA A 153 14.57 3.18 -1.20
CA ALA A 153 13.36 3.31 -0.40
C ALA A 153 13.50 2.68 0.99
N LEU A 154 14.08 1.48 1.08
CA LEU A 154 14.38 0.82 2.36
C LEU A 154 15.37 1.62 3.20
N GLY A 155 16.31 2.32 2.56
CA GLY A 155 17.25 3.24 3.24
C GLY A 155 16.53 4.41 3.90
N VAL A 156 15.56 5.02 3.20
CA VAL A 156 14.72 6.09 3.75
C VAL A 156 13.89 5.57 4.93
N ILE A 157 13.28 4.41 4.77
CA ILE A 157 12.44 3.78 5.80
C ILE A 157 13.27 3.42 7.03
N ALA A 158 14.44 2.79 6.87
CA ALA A 158 15.34 2.47 7.98
C ALA A 158 15.74 3.74 8.74
N TYR A 159 16.12 4.78 8.01
CA TYR A 159 16.50 6.06 8.59
C TYR A 159 15.39 6.70 9.42
N GLY A 160 14.14 6.65 8.94
CA GLY A 160 13.00 7.19 9.67
C GLY A 160 12.69 6.41 10.95
N TYR A 161 12.83 5.09 10.93
CA TYR A 161 12.64 4.25 12.12
C TYR A 161 13.69 4.48 13.21
N ILE A 162 14.95 4.77 12.84
CA ILE A 162 16.03 5.07 13.81
C ILE A 162 16.12 6.55 14.17
N ASP A 163 15.11 7.34 13.84
CA ASP A 163 14.96 8.76 14.20
C ASP A 163 16.18 9.62 13.80
N GLY A 164 16.64 9.49 12.56
CA GLY A 164 17.74 10.27 12.01
C GLY A 164 17.42 11.77 11.96
N LYS A 165 18.40 12.62 12.30
CA LYS A 165 18.21 14.06 12.45
C LYS A 165 18.46 14.88 11.19
N ASP A 166 19.39 14.42 10.32
CA ASP A 166 19.83 15.13 9.12
C ASP A 166 19.60 14.27 7.87
N PRO A 167 18.41 14.34 7.24
CA PRO A 167 18.08 13.50 6.11
C PRO A 167 18.96 13.86 4.88
N SER A 168 19.61 12.85 4.34
CA SER A 168 20.42 12.94 3.12
C SER A 168 20.57 11.57 2.47
N ILE A 169 20.95 11.53 1.20
CA ILE A 169 21.22 10.26 0.49
C ILE A 169 22.27 9.43 1.25
N ASN A 170 23.29 10.06 1.81
CA ASN A 170 24.34 9.35 2.54
C ASN A 170 23.82 8.80 3.88
N SER A 171 22.99 9.55 4.62
CA SER A 171 22.41 9.08 5.87
C SER A 171 21.40 7.94 5.63
N PHE A 172 20.62 7.97 4.55
CA PHE A 172 19.72 6.88 4.16
C PHE A 172 20.49 5.60 3.83
N ARG A 173 21.56 5.70 3.02
CA ARG A 173 22.44 4.57 2.72
C ARG A 173 23.13 4.01 3.96
N SER A 174 23.59 4.88 4.85
CA SER A 174 24.21 4.46 6.12
C SER A 174 23.19 3.75 7.01
N ALA A 175 21.96 4.21 7.10
CA ALA A 175 20.89 3.57 7.85
C ALA A 175 20.58 2.18 7.29
N PHE A 176 20.46 2.03 5.97
CA PHE A 176 20.26 0.73 5.33
C PHE A 176 21.40 -0.27 5.66
N LEU A 177 22.65 0.20 5.63
CA LEU A 177 23.82 -0.67 5.87
C LEU A 177 24.08 -0.95 7.35
N SER A 178 23.43 -0.26 8.26
CA SER A 178 23.62 -0.45 9.69
C SER A 178 22.94 -1.73 10.21
N ASN A 179 23.50 -2.36 11.24
CA ASN A 179 22.88 -3.50 11.88
C ASN A 179 21.51 -3.17 12.48
N GLU A 180 21.36 -1.97 13.03
CA GLU A 180 20.11 -1.47 13.59
C GLU A 180 19.03 -1.31 12.48
N GLY A 181 19.39 -0.65 11.37
CA GLY A 181 18.49 -0.48 10.23
C GLY A 181 18.06 -1.81 9.63
N GLN A 182 18.98 -2.77 9.42
CA GLN A 182 18.64 -4.10 8.92
C GLN A 182 17.72 -4.86 9.89
N SER A 183 17.99 -4.79 11.19
CA SER A 183 17.15 -5.43 12.20
C SER A 183 15.73 -4.84 12.22
N ILE A 184 15.60 -3.53 12.16
CA ILE A 184 14.28 -2.88 12.21
C ILE A 184 13.49 -3.13 10.93
N LEU A 185 14.14 -3.08 9.75
CA LEU A 185 13.51 -3.42 8.48
C LEU A 185 12.97 -4.86 8.49
N LYS A 186 13.77 -5.81 8.95
CA LYS A 186 13.39 -7.23 9.03
C LYS A 186 12.16 -7.46 9.90
N ASN A 187 12.02 -6.70 10.97
CA ASN A 187 10.92 -6.86 11.93
C ASN A 187 9.66 -6.09 11.51
N LYS A 188 9.80 -4.99 10.76
CA LYS A 188 8.70 -4.05 10.52
C LYS A 188 8.27 -3.90 9.07
N VAL A 189 9.05 -4.42 8.11
CA VAL A 189 8.75 -4.20 6.69
C VAL A 189 8.47 -5.51 5.98
N THR A 190 7.36 -5.54 5.24
CA THR A 190 7.05 -6.59 4.27
C THR A 190 7.02 -5.98 2.87
N LEU A 191 7.78 -6.54 1.94
CA LEU A 191 7.76 -6.16 0.54
C LEU A 191 6.67 -6.91 -0.20
N LEU A 192 5.99 -6.26 -1.14
CA LEU A 192 5.08 -6.94 -2.06
C LEU A 192 5.57 -6.77 -3.49
N HIS A 193 5.81 -7.89 -4.16
CA HIS A 193 5.89 -7.91 -5.62
C HIS A 193 4.51 -7.61 -6.22
N CYS A 194 4.46 -6.80 -7.26
CA CYS A 194 3.24 -6.55 -8.05
C CYS A 194 3.59 -6.06 -9.46
N THR A 195 2.67 -6.28 -10.39
CA THR A 195 2.73 -5.69 -11.74
C THR A 195 1.79 -4.49 -11.76
N THR A 196 2.29 -3.33 -12.24
CA THR A 196 1.53 -2.06 -12.20
C THR A 196 0.70 -1.90 -13.48
N GLU A 197 -0.14 -2.88 -13.77
CA GLU A 197 -1.13 -2.85 -14.84
C GLU A 197 -2.43 -3.51 -14.35
N TYR A 198 -3.58 -3.00 -14.79
CA TYR A 198 -4.90 -3.43 -14.32
C TYR A 198 -5.84 -3.72 -15.50
N PRO A 199 -6.07 -5.01 -15.85
CA PRO A 199 -5.48 -6.22 -15.26
C PRO A 199 -4.04 -6.46 -15.74
N ALA A 200 -3.22 -7.08 -14.89
CA ALA A 200 -1.86 -7.48 -15.25
C ALA A 200 -1.87 -8.65 -16.27
N PRO A 201 -1.14 -8.55 -17.40
CA PRO A 201 -0.94 -9.67 -18.29
C PRO A 201 -0.16 -10.79 -17.62
N LEU A 202 -0.51 -12.06 -17.92
CA LEU A 202 0.12 -13.21 -17.26
C LEU A 202 1.61 -13.33 -17.56
N GLU A 203 2.03 -12.92 -18.76
CA GLU A 203 3.42 -12.89 -19.21
C GLU A 203 4.30 -11.91 -18.43
N ASP A 204 3.71 -10.89 -17.79
CA ASP A 204 4.45 -9.84 -17.06
C ASP A 204 4.51 -10.08 -15.55
N ILE A 205 3.88 -11.12 -15.04
CA ILE A 205 3.72 -11.35 -13.59
C ILE A 205 5.03 -11.70 -12.90
N ASN A 206 5.89 -12.53 -13.51
CA ASN A 206 7.21 -12.89 -12.99
C ASN A 206 7.27 -13.17 -11.47
N LEU A 207 6.56 -14.18 -10.99
CA LEU A 207 6.52 -14.52 -9.55
C LEU A 207 7.88 -14.83 -8.92
N LEU A 208 8.89 -15.21 -9.72
CA LEU A 208 10.24 -15.42 -9.22
C LEU A 208 10.90 -14.15 -8.68
N ALA A 209 10.40 -12.96 -9.05
CA ALA A 209 10.83 -11.69 -8.45
C ALA A 209 10.62 -11.66 -6.93
N MET A 210 9.64 -12.39 -6.39
CA MET A 210 9.45 -12.54 -4.95
C MET A 210 10.67 -13.18 -4.28
N GLN A 211 11.18 -14.26 -4.87
CA GLN A 211 12.37 -14.94 -4.37
C GLN A 211 13.60 -14.04 -4.48
N THR A 212 13.79 -13.36 -5.62
CA THR A 212 14.90 -12.42 -5.82
C THR A 212 14.91 -11.33 -4.75
N MET A 213 13.77 -10.71 -4.45
CA MET A 213 13.68 -9.69 -3.39
C MET A 213 13.93 -10.27 -2.00
N LYS A 214 13.45 -11.49 -1.72
CA LYS A 214 13.68 -12.16 -0.44
C LYS A 214 15.16 -12.46 -0.22
N GLU A 215 15.87 -12.89 -1.26
CA GLU A 215 17.30 -13.17 -1.22
C GLU A 215 18.14 -11.90 -1.10
N GLU A 216 17.78 -10.85 -1.87
CA GLU A 216 18.52 -9.58 -1.89
C GLU A 216 18.37 -8.80 -0.58
N PHE A 217 17.15 -8.71 -0.03
CA PHE A 217 16.87 -7.83 1.11
C PHE A 217 16.72 -8.57 2.44
N ASN A 218 16.61 -9.91 2.44
CA ASN A 218 16.36 -10.73 3.63
C ASN A 218 15.15 -10.27 4.46
N LEU A 219 14.09 -9.80 3.78
CA LEU A 219 12.83 -9.35 4.35
C LEU A 219 11.70 -10.35 4.06
N ASN A 220 10.56 -10.17 4.76
CA ASN A 220 9.33 -10.83 4.38
C ASN A 220 8.87 -10.31 3.01
N VAL A 221 8.44 -11.22 2.15
CA VAL A 221 7.93 -10.88 0.82
C VAL A 221 6.57 -11.52 0.62
N GLY A 222 5.68 -10.80 -0.04
CA GLY A 222 4.38 -11.26 -0.47
C GLY A 222 4.09 -10.81 -1.90
N TYR A 223 2.85 -11.01 -2.31
CA TYR A 223 2.37 -10.66 -3.65
C TYR A 223 1.12 -9.79 -3.59
N SER A 224 1.06 -8.75 -4.42
CA SER A 224 -0.14 -7.95 -4.65
C SER A 224 -0.65 -8.26 -6.05
N ASP A 225 -1.76 -9.00 -6.13
CA ASP A 225 -2.29 -9.54 -7.38
C ASP A 225 -3.17 -8.52 -8.10
N HIS A 226 -2.83 -8.24 -9.36
CA HIS A 226 -3.62 -7.41 -10.27
C HIS A 226 -4.05 -8.20 -11.51
N SER A 227 -3.85 -9.52 -11.53
CA SER A 227 -4.25 -10.40 -12.62
C SER A 227 -5.73 -10.74 -12.56
N LYS A 228 -6.24 -11.35 -13.63
CA LYS A 228 -7.60 -11.91 -13.66
C LYS A 228 -7.63 -13.30 -13.04
N GLY A 229 -8.62 -13.54 -12.17
CA GLY A 229 -8.85 -14.83 -11.54
C GLY A 229 -8.02 -15.03 -10.27
N ILE A 230 -7.75 -16.28 -9.89
CA ILE A 230 -7.13 -16.65 -8.62
C ILE A 230 -5.84 -17.47 -8.78
N ASN A 231 -5.50 -17.86 -10.01
CA ASN A 231 -4.42 -18.81 -10.26
C ASN A 231 -3.05 -18.26 -9.85
N VAL A 232 -2.83 -16.96 -10.08
CA VAL A 232 -1.56 -16.30 -9.77
C VAL A 232 -1.38 -16.19 -8.26
N SER A 233 -2.41 -15.79 -7.52
CA SER A 233 -2.38 -15.74 -6.05
C SER A 233 -2.12 -17.11 -5.43
N ILE A 234 -2.71 -18.20 -6.00
CA ILE A 234 -2.45 -19.58 -5.56
C ILE A 234 -0.97 -19.94 -5.81
N ALA A 235 -0.45 -19.65 -7.01
CA ALA A 235 0.94 -19.90 -7.35
C ALA A 235 1.91 -19.10 -6.48
N ALA A 236 1.64 -17.81 -6.24
CA ALA A 236 2.43 -16.98 -5.35
C ALA A 236 2.49 -17.56 -3.92
N THR A 237 1.34 -18.01 -3.40
CA THR A 237 1.26 -18.66 -2.07
C THR A 237 2.08 -19.96 -2.03
N ALA A 238 2.10 -20.73 -3.11
CA ALA A 238 2.90 -21.96 -3.18
C ALA A 238 4.41 -21.71 -3.23
N LEU A 239 4.83 -20.54 -3.69
CA LEU A 239 6.24 -20.11 -3.71
C LEU A 239 6.72 -19.52 -2.37
N GLY A 240 5.85 -19.28 -1.38
CA GLY A 240 6.19 -18.76 -0.06
C GLY A 240 5.93 -17.30 0.08
#